data_9e4382468e93991a04b7005616cec0dc
#
_entry.id   9e4382468e93991a04b7005616cec0dc
#
_cell.length_a   1.000
_cell.length_b   1.000
_cell.length_c   1.000
_cell.angle_alpha   90.00
_cell.angle_beta   90.00
_cell.angle_gamma   90.00
#
_symmetry.space_group_name_H-M   'P 1'
#
loop_
_entity.id
_entity.type
_entity.pdbx_description
1 polymer ?
#
loop_
_entity_poly.entity_id
_entity_poly.type
_entity_poly.pdbx_seq_one_letter_code
_entity_poly.pdbx_strand_id
1 'polypeptide(L)'
;MFSLAAQAQSSVILYGVVDANVEYVNNLPGATGKDSASRLSLRSGGMSTSRWGIRGAEELGGGMKAVFALENGFNVDTGTQSDSSRLFDRQAFVGLSNQYGTLTFGRQYTTMFSIMGNYVPQAYAPQYEPISTVVTARNDNAVKYVGKFGAMGLGAHYSFGERPGAFSSGSGWGLGATYAPGDFSISAAYDQLNPQAGTGTGSGRTQYAGIATNYVAGPATLFAAYRWGRKEDEAGRPITRDNFWWTGVRYELTQALVFTGAFYYDDVKKSCGTSCMNPVNPWQASALLDYSLSKRTNLYAVAAYAKNAAMNFGFGGYTLAPGKNSQTAVAIGIRTKF
;
A
#
# COMPACT_ATOMS: atom_id res chain seq x y z
N MET A 1 1.28 -44.24 -32.10
CA MET A 1 1.43 -43.51 -30.85
C MET A 1 0.56 -42.26 -30.93
N PHE A 2 -0.61 -42.25 -30.30
CA PHE A 2 -1.43 -41.04 -30.20
C PHE A 2 -0.83 -40.16 -29.09
N SER A 3 -0.26 -39.02 -29.46
CA SER A 3 0.10 -38.01 -28.49
C SER A 3 -1.21 -37.43 -27.90
N LEU A 4 -1.53 -37.77 -26.69
CA LEU A 4 -2.50 -37.02 -25.89
C LEU A 4 -1.96 -35.58 -25.78
N ALA A 5 -2.54 -34.67 -26.56
CA ALA A 5 -2.34 -33.26 -26.36
C ALA A 5 -2.85 -32.95 -24.94
N ALA A 6 -1.95 -32.76 -24.01
CA ALA A 6 -2.32 -32.21 -22.70
C ALA A 6 -3.01 -30.87 -22.98
N GLN A 7 -4.32 -30.82 -22.79
CA GLN A 7 -5.06 -29.57 -22.84
C GLN A 7 -4.58 -28.76 -21.63
N ALA A 8 -3.69 -27.83 -21.88
CA ALA A 8 -3.27 -26.84 -20.89
C ALA A 8 -4.53 -26.06 -20.48
N GLN A 9 -5.02 -26.29 -19.27
CA GLN A 9 -6.20 -25.60 -18.77
C GLN A 9 -5.81 -24.16 -18.40
N SER A 10 -5.93 -23.26 -19.37
CA SER A 10 -5.73 -21.83 -19.17
C SER A 10 -6.92 -21.25 -18.42
N SER A 11 -6.68 -20.54 -17.35
CA SER A 11 -7.71 -19.79 -16.63
C SER A 11 -7.43 -18.29 -16.71
N VAL A 12 -8.43 -17.54 -17.18
CA VAL A 12 -8.39 -16.06 -17.14
C VAL A 12 -9.55 -15.59 -16.29
N ILE A 13 -9.27 -14.75 -15.33
CA ILE A 13 -10.24 -14.25 -14.36
C ILE A 13 -10.28 -12.72 -14.45
N LEU A 14 -11.46 -12.17 -14.70
CA LEU A 14 -11.77 -10.77 -14.48
C LEU A 14 -12.11 -10.62 -12.98
N TYR A 15 -11.49 -9.65 -12.33
CA TYR A 15 -11.72 -9.36 -10.92
C TYR A 15 -11.72 -7.86 -10.65
N GLY A 16 -12.29 -7.46 -9.52
CA GLY A 16 -12.24 -6.05 -9.15
C GLY A 16 -12.84 -5.75 -7.79
N VAL A 17 -12.75 -4.47 -7.45
CA VAL A 17 -13.34 -3.86 -6.26
C VAL A 17 -13.92 -2.52 -6.66
N VAL A 18 -15.16 -2.27 -6.26
CA VAL A 18 -15.83 -0.97 -6.35
C VAL A 18 -16.12 -0.50 -4.94
N ASP A 19 -15.59 0.65 -4.55
CA ASP A 19 -15.70 1.20 -3.19
C ASP A 19 -16.03 2.69 -3.29
N ALA A 20 -17.18 3.08 -2.74
CA ALA A 20 -17.65 4.46 -2.70
C ALA A 20 -18.10 4.82 -1.29
N ASN A 21 -17.83 6.06 -0.87
CA ASN A 21 -18.24 6.55 0.44
C ASN A 21 -18.65 8.03 0.40
N VAL A 22 -19.49 8.39 1.35
CA VAL A 22 -19.77 9.80 1.68
C VAL A 22 -18.91 10.15 2.88
N GLU A 23 -18.03 11.14 2.70
CA GLU A 23 -17.07 11.60 3.67
C GLU A 23 -17.35 13.03 4.10
N TYR A 24 -17.33 13.27 5.41
CA TYR A 24 -17.17 14.58 6.00
C TYR A 24 -15.74 14.73 6.53
N VAL A 25 -15.09 15.85 6.20
CA VAL A 25 -13.77 16.22 6.73
C VAL A 25 -13.74 17.69 7.09
N ASN A 26 -13.13 18.01 8.24
CA ASN A 26 -12.99 19.40 8.73
C ASN A 26 -11.58 19.96 8.49
N ASN A 27 -11.40 21.23 8.85
CA ASN A 27 -10.10 21.92 8.83
C ASN A 27 -9.34 21.87 7.51
N LEU A 28 -10.08 21.82 6.40
CA LEU A 28 -9.54 22.02 5.05
C LEU A 28 -9.37 23.53 4.77
N PRO A 29 -8.46 23.93 3.88
CA PRO A 29 -8.44 25.29 3.37
C PRO A 29 -9.77 25.64 2.69
N GLY A 30 -10.37 26.78 3.08
CA GLY A 30 -11.56 27.30 2.42
C GLY A 30 -11.25 27.84 1.02
N ALA A 31 -12.28 28.37 0.33
CA ALA A 31 -12.17 28.84 -1.07
C ALA A 31 -11.09 29.91 -1.26
N THR A 32 -10.84 30.75 -0.27
CA THR A 32 -9.79 31.78 -0.30
C THR A 32 -8.41 31.24 0.08
N GLY A 33 -8.33 30.00 0.56
CA GLY A 33 -7.11 29.41 1.13
C GLY A 33 -6.70 29.96 2.51
N LYS A 34 -7.41 30.94 3.05
CA LYS A 34 -7.10 31.62 4.32
C LYS A 34 -7.91 31.08 5.49
N ASP A 35 -9.15 30.68 5.21
CA ASP A 35 -10.11 30.25 6.22
C ASP A 35 -10.13 28.72 6.36
N SER A 36 -10.59 28.25 7.51
CA SER A 36 -10.85 26.83 7.73
C SER A 36 -12.27 26.47 7.29
N ALA A 37 -12.41 25.43 6.49
CA ALA A 37 -13.67 24.93 5.97
C ALA A 37 -13.82 23.42 6.23
N SER A 38 -15.06 22.96 6.07
CA SER A 38 -15.38 21.52 6.06
C SER A 38 -15.87 21.12 4.68
N ARG A 39 -15.71 19.85 4.32
CA ARG A 39 -16.20 19.28 3.07
C ARG A 39 -17.03 18.04 3.34
N LEU A 40 -18.19 17.97 2.72
CA LEU A 40 -18.97 16.75 2.54
C LEU A 40 -18.85 16.34 1.07
N SER A 41 -18.41 15.14 0.79
CA SER A 41 -18.16 14.68 -0.58
C SER A 41 -18.42 13.20 -0.76
N LEU A 42 -18.89 12.80 -1.93
CA LEU A 42 -18.80 11.44 -2.40
C LEU A 42 -17.35 11.20 -2.84
N ARG A 43 -16.77 10.07 -2.42
CA ARG A 43 -15.38 9.71 -2.75
C ARG A 43 -15.26 8.24 -3.14
N SER A 44 -14.25 7.96 -3.94
CA SER A 44 -13.83 6.62 -4.30
C SER A 44 -12.82 6.08 -3.29
N GLY A 45 -12.96 4.81 -2.89
CA GLY A 45 -11.88 4.08 -2.24
C GLY A 45 -11.69 4.33 -0.74
N GLY A 46 -12.75 4.36 0.07
CA GLY A 46 -12.63 4.53 1.52
C GLY A 46 -11.84 3.42 2.21
N MET A 47 -12.28 2.17 2.03
CA MET A 47 -11.59 0.99 2.55
C MET A 47 -10.62 0.37 1.54
N SER A 48 -10.92 0.47 0.25
CA SER A 48 -10.11 -0.17 -0.79
C SER A 48 -10.12 0.68 -2.04
N THR A 49 -8.96 0.96 -2.62
CA THR A 49 -8.90 1.61 -3.94
C THR A 49 -9.74 0.83 -4.93
N SER A 50 -10.71 1.50 -5.59
CA SER A 50 -11.50 0.91 -6.65
C SER A 50 -10.60 0.52 -7.81
N ARG A 51 -10.79 -0.70 -8.32
CA ARG A 51 -9.93 -1.28 -9.34
C ARG A 51 -10.61 -2.39 -10.08
N TRP A 52 -10.16 -2.65 -11.29
CA TRP A 52 -10.46 -3.86 -12.03
C TRP A 52 -9.18 -4.43 -12.62
N GLY A 53 -9.17 -5.71 -12.91
CA GLY A 53 -8.00 -6.35 -13.49
C GLY A 53 -8.32 -7.70 -14.11
N ILE A 54 -7.40 -8.15 -14.93
CA ILE A 54 -7.40 -9.48 -15.54
C ILE A 54 -6.14 -10.18 -15.05
N ARG A 55 -6.30 -11.39 -14.57
CA ARG A 55 -5.18 -12.28 -14.23
C ARG A 55 -5.40 -13.64 -14.83
N GLY A 56 -4.32 -14.32 -15.18
CA GLY A 56 -4.41 -15.64 -15.74
C GLY A 56 -3.23 -16.52 -15.36
N ALA A 57 -3.47 -17.81 -15.51
CA ALA A 57 -2.46 -18.84 -15.38
C ALA A 57 -2.65 -19.88 -16.49
N GLU A 58 -1.54 -20.30 -17.10
CA GLU A 58 -1.46 -21.36 -18.10
C GLU A 58 -0.51 -22.46 -17.60
N GLU A 59 -0.98 -23.69 -17.58
CA GLU A 59 -0.17 -24.86 -17.21
C GLU A 59 0.79 -25.21 -18.35
N LEU A 60 2.09 -25.13 -18.08
CA LEU A 60 3.14 -25.44 -19.06
C LEU A 60 3.64 -26.90 -18.97
N GLY A 61 3.11 -27.67 -18.03
CA GLY A 61 3.59 -29.02 -17.73
C GLY A 61 4.72 -29.04 -16.69
N GLY A 62 5.00 -30.22 -16.13
CA GLY A 62 6.06 -30.37 -15.11
C GLY A 62 5.85 -29.56 -13.82
N GLY A 63 4.62 -29.11 -13.52
CA GLY A 63 4.32 -28.25 -12.37
C GLY A 63 4.69 -26.78 -12.59
N MET A 64 5.01 -26.39 -13.81
CA MET A 64 5.31 -24.99 -14.17
C MET A 64 4.09 -24.32 -14.78
N LYS A 65 3.88 -23.04 -14.45
CA LYS A 65 2.79 -22.19 -14.96
C LYS A 65 3.37 -20.88 -15.50
N ALA A 66 2.83 -20.38 -16.61
CA ALA A 66 2.92 -18.98 -16.96
C ALA A 66 1.81 -18.23 -16.24
N VAL A 67 2.14 -17.06 -15.69
CA VAL A 67 1.19 -16.21 -14.94
C VAL A 67 1.25 -14.78 -15.42
N PHE A 68 0.15 -14.06 -15.39
CA PHE A 68 0.13 -12.62 -15.65
C PHE A 68 -0.93 -11.91 -14.80
N ALA A 69 -0.75 -10.62 -14.60
CA ALA A 69 -1.78 -9.73 -14.07
C ALA A 69 -1.67 -8.34 -14.70
N LEU A 70 -2.85 -7.79 -15.05
CA LEU A 70 -3.04 -6.43 -15.51
C LEU A 70 -4.10 -5.80 -14.60
N GLU A 71 -3.78 -4.72 -13.87
CA GLU A 71 -4.68 -4.10 -12.89
C GLU A 71 -4.68 -2.58 -13.04
N ASN A 72 -5.88 -2.02 -13.22
CA ASN A 72 -6.15 -0.58 -13.32
C ASN A 72 -6.88 -0.09 -12.08
N GLY A 73 -6.49 1.06 -11.55
CA GLY A 73 -7.23 1.81 -10.54
C GLY A 73 -8.15 2.86 -11.17
N PHE A 74 -9.31 3.07 -10.58
CA PHE A 74 -10.25 4.09 -11.05
C PHE A 74 -10.99 4.77 -9.89
N ASN A 75 -11.60 5.93 -10.18
CA ASN A 75 -12.39 6.70 -9.25
C ASN A 75 -13.87 6.50 -9.58
N VAL A 76 -14.63 5.92 -8.64
CA VAL A 76 -16.06 5.61 -8.82
C VAL A 76 -16.92 6.87 -8.91
N ASP A 77 -16.54 7.90 -8.15
CA ASP A 77 -17.24 9.18 -8.05
C ASP A 77 -17.17 10.00 -9.33
N THR A 78 -16.13 9.83 -10.16
CA THR A 78 -15.91 10.61 -11.39
C THR A 78 -15.80 9.76 -12.65
N GLY A 79 -15.63 8.44 -12.54
CA GLY A 79 -15.38 7.53 -13.68
C GLY A 79 -13.98 7.64 -14.29
N THR A 80 -13.07 8.40 -13.69
CA THR A 80 -11.71 8.61 -14.20
C THR A 80 -10.75 7.51 -13.77
N GLN A 81 -9.62 7.34 -14.48
CA GLN A 81 -8.51 6.51 -14.01
C GLN A 81 -7.88 7.13 -12.75
N SER A 82 -7.34 6.32 -11.85
CA SER A 82 -6.61 6.79 -10.66
C SER A 82 -5.31 7.49 -11.03
N ASP A 83 -4.63 7.04 -12.10
CA ASP A 83 -3.44 7.65 -12.70
C ASP A 83 -3.71 7.84 -14.20
N SER A 84 -3.93 9.08 -14.63
CA SER A 84 -4.25 9.41 -16.04
C SER A 84 -3.09 9.12 -17.01
N SER A 85 -1.88 8.95 -16.50
CA SER A 85 -0.69 8.65 -17.33
C SER A 85 -0.51 7.15 -17.62
N ARG A 86 -1.29 6.28 -16.99
CA ARG A 86 -1.09 4.83 -17.03
C ARG A 86 -2.40 4.06 -17.11
N LEU A 87 -2.56 3.21 -18.11
CA LEU A 87 -3.71 2.31 -18.20
C LEU A 87 -3.70 1.27 -17.07
N PHE A 88 -2.55 0.66 -16.78
CA PHE A 88 -2.38 -0.29 -15.68
C PHE A 88 -1.47 0.29 -14.60
N ASP A 89 -1.99 1.25 -13.85
CA ASP A 89 -1.25 1.98 -12.82
C ASP A 89 -0.87 1.10 -11.61
N ARG A 90 -1.60 0.01 -11.39
CA ARG A 90 -1.45 -0.83 -10.20
C ARG A 90 -0.51 -1.99 -10.42
N GLN A 91 -0.78 -2.84 -11.40
CA GLN A 91 0.06 -3.99 -11.75
C GLN A 91 -0.02 -4.26 -13.26
N ALA A 92 1.13 -4.57 -13.85
CA ALA A 92 1.28 -5.02 -15.24
C ALA A 92 2.51 -5.92 -15.31
N PHE A 93 2.33 -7.23 -15.17
CA PHE A 93 3.43 -8.18 -15.15
C PHE A 93 3.06 -9.52 -15.78
N VAL A 94 4.09 -10.24 -16.20
CA VAL A 94 4.08 -11.64 -16.63
C VAL A 94 5.16 -12.40 -15.89
N GLY A 95 5.03 -13.71 -15.74
CA GLY A 95 6.06 -14.49 -15.06
C GLY A 95 5.85 -16.00 -15.11
N LEU A 96 6.72 -16.70 -14.39
CA LEU A 96 6.69 -18.15 -14.24
C LEU A 96 6.52 -18.52 -12.77
N SER A 97 5.71 -19.53 -12.51
CA SER A 97 5.44 -20.05 -11.17
C SER A 97 5.63 -21.57 -11.13
N ASN A 98 6.21 -22.06 -10.05
CA ASN A 98 6.32 -23.50 -9.77
C ASN A 98 6.31 -23.74 -8.25
N GLN A 99 6.61 -24.98 -7.83
CA GLN A 99 6.66 -25.36 -6.40
C GLN A 99 7.70 -24.58 -5.56
N TYR A 100 8.72 -24.01 -6.18
CA TYR A 100 9.77 -23.24 -5.50
C TYR A 100 9.45 -21.75 -5.38
N GLY A 101 8.44 -21.25 -6.13
CA GLY A 101 8.02 -19.86 -6.07
C GLY A 101 7.59 -19.31 -7.42
N THR A 102 7.43 -17.99 -7.45
CA THR A 102 7.00 -17.24 -8.63
C THR A 102 8.02 -16.14 -8.93
N LEU A 103 8.47 -16.10 -10.18
CA LEU A 103 9.32 -15.04 -10.73
C LEU A 103 8.51 -14.22 -11.73
N THR A 104 8.41 -12.91 -11.52
CA THR A 104 7.58 -12.01 -12.33
C THR A 104 8.37 -10.82 -12.84
N PHE A 105 7.97 -10.28 -14.01
CA PHE A 105 8.61 -9.20 -14.74
C PHE A 105 7.58 -8.12 -15.09
N GLY A 106 7.83 -6.86 -14.72
CA GLY A 106 6.97 -5.74 -15.03
C GLY A 106 6.64 -4.88 -13.80
N ARG A 107 5.62 -4.03 -13.93
CA ARG A 107 5.15 -3.16 -12.85
C ARG A 107 4.41 -3.95 -11.79
N GLN A 108 4.84 -3.83 -10.54
CA GLN A 108 4.28 -4.60 -9.43
C GLN A 108 4.61 -3.99 -8.06
N TYR A 109 3.98 -4.50 -7.02
CA TYR A 109 4.25 -4.07 -5.64
C TYR A 109 5.69 -4.37 -5.23
N THR A 110 6.30 -3.43 -4.47
CA THR A 110 7.59 -3.65 -3.82
C THR A 110 7.52 -4.83 -2.84
N THR A 111 8.67 -5.35 -2.47
CA THR A 111 8.73 -6.45 -1.48
C THR A 111 8.24 -5.97 -0.12
N MET A 112 8.68 -4.79 0.33
CA MET A 112 8.25 -4.23 1.61
C MET A 112 6.74 -4.01 1.64
N PHE A 113 6.16 -3.35 0.62
CA PHE A 113 4.72 -3.12 0.57
C PHE A 113 3.92 -4.43 0.61
N SER A 114 4.34 -5.45 -0.13
CA SER A 114 3.68 -6.76 -0.16
C SER A 114 3.73 -7.49 1.18
N ILE A 115 4.86 -7.43 1.87
CA ILE A 115 5.08 -8.12 3.15
C ILE A 115 4.39 -7.35 4.27
N MET A 116 4.68 -6.06 4.43
CA MET A 116 4.14 -5.24 5.51
C MET A 116 2.61 -5.09 5.43
N GLY A 117 2.02 -5.24 4.26
CA GLY A 117 0.58 -5.16 4.04
C GLY A 117 -0.26 -6.16 4.83
N ASN A 118 0.31 -7.30 5.16
CA ASN A 118 -0.36 -8.32 5.98
C ASN A 118 -0.48 -7.91 7.46
N TYR A 119 0.19 -6.84 7.86
CA TYR A 119 0.28 -6.35 9.25
C TYR A 119 -0.33 -4.95 9.41
N VAL A 120 -1.09 -4.51 8.42
CA VAL A 120 -1.80 -3.22 8.45
C VAL A 120 -3.23 -3.46 8.94
N PRO A 121 -3.66 -2.86 10.06
CA PRO A 121 -4.92 -3.20 10.71
C PRO A 121 -6.16 -3.06 9.82
N GLN A 122 -6.23 -2.00 8.98
CA GLN A 122 -7.36 -1.74 8.07
C GLN A 122 -7.08 -2.18 6.62
N ALA A 123 -6.06 -3.04 6.43
CA ALA A 123 -5.73 -3.66 5.14
C ALA A 123 -5.48 -2.65 4.00
N TYR A 124 -4.72 -1.59 4.27
CA TYR A 124 -4.46 -0.46 3.37
C TYR A 124 -5.73 0.33 2.99
N ALA A 125 -6.54 0.72 3.96
CA ALA A 125 -7.62 1.67 3.74
C ALA A 125 -7.03 3.02 3.23
N PRO A 126 -7.18 3.37 1.95
CA PRO A 126 -6.34 4.41 1.33
C PRO A 126 -6.66 5.82 1.84
N GLN A 127 -7.80 6.02 2.48
CA GLN A 127 -8.20 7.31 3.04
C GLN A 127 -7.94 7.44 4.54
N TYR A 128 -7.69 6.34 5.25
CA TYR A 128 -7.69 6.36 6.72
C TYR A 128 -6.50 5.65 7.36
N GLU A 129 -5.54 5.20 6.54
CA GLU A 129 -4.27 4.61 6.98
C GLU A 129 -3.08 5.28 6.29
N PRO A 130 -2.19 5.97 7.02
CA PRO A 130 -1.08 6.72 6.43
C PRO A 130 0.08 5.83 5.94
N ILE A 131 -0.11 4.53 5.82
CA ILE A 131 0.94 3.58 5.40
C ILE A 131 1.46 3.87 3.99
N SER A 132 0.57 4.30 3.08
CA SER A 132 0.95 4.60 1.69
C SER A 132 1.88 5.83 1.56
N THR A 133 2.00 6.65 2.61
CA THR A 133 2.92 7.81 2.62
C THR A 133 4.31 7.43 3.09
N VAL A 134 4.44 6.31 3.80
CA VAL A 134 5.66 5.93 4.52
C VAL A 134 6.40 4.73 3.91
N VAL A 135 5.89 4.16 2.82
CA VAL A 135 6.55 3.10 2.04
C VAL A 135 6.31 3.31 0.54
N THR A 136 7.24 2.85 -0.29
CA THR A 136 7.05 2.84 -1.75
C THR A 136 6.15 1.66 -2.12
N ALA A 137 5.00 1.94 -2.73
CA ALA A 137 4.04 0.89 -3.01
C ALA A 137 4.43 0.01 -4.21
N ARG A 138 4.93 0.61 -5.29
CA ARG A 138 5.17 -0.09 -6.56
C ARG A 138 6.44 0.41 -7.24
N ASN A 139 7.06 -0.49 -8.01
CA ASN A 139 8.15 -0.18 -8.92
C ASN A 139 7.79 -0.59 -10.34
N ASP A 140 8.22 0.22 -11.30
CA ASP A 140 8.26 -0.12 -12.72
C ASP A 140 9.50 -0.98 -13.01
N ASN A 141 9.54 -1.64 -14.17
CA ASN A 141 10.70 -2.33 -14.71
C ASN A 141 11.31 -3.33 -13.71
N ALA A 142 10.44 -4.00 -12.94
CA ALA A 142 10.87 -4.85 -11.82
C ALA A 142 10.91 -6.32 -12.21
N VAL A 143 11.93 -7.01 -11.72
CA VAL A 143 11.98 -8.46 -11.57
C VAL A 143 11.75 -8.78 -10.11
N LYS A 144 10.80 -9.66 -9.80
CA LYS A 144 10.44 -10.01 -8.44
C LYS A 144 10.28 -11.52 -8.28
N TYR A 145 10.86 -12.03 -7.22
CA TYR A 145 10.69 -13.39 -6.75
C TYR A 145 9.88 -13.42 -5.45
N VAL A 146 8.96 -14.37 -5.35
CA VAL A 146 8.21 -14.69 -4.13
C VAL A 146 8.15 -16.19 -3.97
N GLY A 147 8.56 -16.69 -2.81
CA GLY A 147 8.54 -18.11 -2.46
C GLY A 147 7.93 -18.36 -1.09
N LYS A 148 7.33 -19.55 -0.90
CA LYS A 148 6.80 -20.01 0.38
C LYS A 148 7.30 -21.42 0.67
N PHE A 149 7.93 -21.61 1.83
CA PHE A 149 8.58 -22.84 2.28
C PHE A 149 8.08 -23.19 3.69
N GLY A 150 7.01 -23.96 3.77
CA GLY A 150 6.33 -24.23 5.03
C GLY A 150 5.79 -22.94 5.65
N ALA A 151 6.22 -22.64 6.88
CA ALA A 151 5.87 -21.41 7.61
C ALA A 151 6.67 -20.18 7.17
N MET A 152 7.73 -20.35 6.36
CA MET A 152 8.59 -19.27 5.86
C MET A 152 8.09 -18.74 4.52
N GLY A 153 7.94 -17.42 4.41
CA GLY A 153 7.75 -16.69 3.15
C GLY A 153 8.97 -15.83 2.86
N LEU A 154 9.42 -15.79 1.61
CA LEU A 154 10.55 -14.99 1.15
C LEU A 154 10.11 -14.14 -0.05
N GLY A 155 10.64 -12.93 -0.14
CA GLY A 155 10.44 -12.05 -1.28
C GLY A 155 11.68 -11.23 -1.57
N ALA A 156 11.97 -11.02 -2.85
CA ALA A 156 13.01 -10.11 -3.29
C ALA A 156 12.61 -9.48 -4.63
N HIS A 157 13.01 -8.23 -4.87
CA HIS A 157 12.85 -7.59 -6.15
C HIS A 157 14.04 -6.70 -6.50
N TYR A 158 14.23 -6.50 -7.80
CA TYR A 158 15.10 -5.49 -8.37
C TYR A 158 14.34 -4.76 -9.47
N SER A 159 14.42 -3.42 -9.51
CA SER A 159 13.86 -2.58 -10.56
C SER A 159 14.99 -1.85 -11.30
N PHE A 160 14.94 -1.88 -12.64
CA PHE A 160 15.93 -1.25 -13.50
C PHE A 160 15.65 0.23 -13.65
N GLY A 161 16.72 1.05 -13.60
CA GLY A 161 16.61 2.50 -13.76
C GLY A 161 16.53 2.97 -15.21
N GLU A 162 16.90 2.09 -16.17
CA GLU A 162 16.84 2.31 -17.63
C GLU A 162 17.56 3.59 -18.10
N ARG A 163 18.62 4.01 -17.39
CA ARG A 163 19.44 5.17 -17.72
C ARG A 163 20.76 4.76 -18.34
N PRO A 164 21.02 5.06 -19.63
CA PRO A 164 22.32 4.81 -20.26
C PRO A 164 23.44 5.50 -19.49
N GLY A 165 24.49 4.76 -19.12
CA GLY A 165 25.62 5.27 -18.37
C GLY A 165 25.40 5.54 -16.88
N ALA A 166 24.16 5.32 -16.35
CA ALA A 166 23.83 5.58 -14.94
C ALA A 166 22.89 4.47 -14.41
N PHE A 167 23.35 3.23 -14.35
CA PHE A 167 22.55 2.05 -13.97
C PHE A 167 21.84 2.14 -12.62
N SER A 168 22.42 2.87 -11.65
CA SER A 168 21.80 3.06 -10.34
C SER A 168 20.69 4.11 -10.34
N SER A 169 20.70 5.07 -11.26
CA SER A 169 19.70 6.15 -11.31
C SER A 169 18.35 5.61 -11.77
N GLY A 170 17.33 5.76 -10.94
CA GLY A 170 16.00 5.20 -11.15
C GLY A 170 15.85 3.72 -10.73
N SER A 171 16.94 3.05 -10.34
CA SER A 171 16.88 1.66 -9.89
C SER A 171 16.33 1.52 -8.48
N GLY A 172 15.91 0.31 -8.12
CA GLY A 172 15.51 -0.03 -6.77
C GLY A 172 15.67 -1.51 -6.48
N TRP A 173 15.71 -1.87 -5.22
CA TRP A 173 15.73 -3.27 -4.82
C TRP A 173 15.14 -3.43 -3.42
N GLY A 174 14.67 -4.60 -3.12
CA GLY A 174 14.18 -4.93 -1.80
C GLY A 174 14.13 -6.42 -1.55
N LEU A 175 14.16 -6.75 -0.28
CA LEU A 175 14.08 -8.12 0.20
C LEU A 175 13.24 -8.17 1.48
N GLY A 176 12.70 -9.35 1.79
CA GLY A 176 12.00 -9.54 3.05
C GLY A 176 11.61 -10.99 3.27
N ALA A 177 11.30 -11.26 4.51
CA ALA A 177 10.90 -12.57 4.98
C ALA A 177 9.73 -12.48 5.95
N THR A 178 8.92 -13.53 5.97
CA THR A 178 7.82 -13.73 6.91
C THR A 178 7.99 -15.11 7.55
N TYR A 179 7.72 -15.21 8.84
CA TYR A 179 7.61 -16.48 9.55
C TYR A 179 6.25 -16.53 10.27
N ALA A 180 5.42 -17.51 9.89
CA ALA A 180 4.04 -17.63 10.33
C ALA A 180 3.73 -19.10 10.70
N PRO A 181 4.16 -19.57 11.91
CA PRO A 181 4.02 -20.97 12.33
C PRO A 181 2.62 -21.31 12.88
N GLY A 182 1.68 -20.40 12.89
CA GLY A 182 0.32 -20.57 13.42
C GLY A 182 -0.36 -19.23 13.66
N ASP A 183 -0.89 -19.02 14.86
CA ASP A 183 -1.59 -17.78 15.24
C ASP A 183 -0.66 -16.57 15.35
N PHE A 184 0.63 -16.79 15.47
CA PHE A 184 1.67 -15.77 15.47
C PHE A 184 2.30 -15.63 14.10
N SER A 185 2.54 -14.40 13.67
CA SER A 185 3.31 -14.11 12.47
C SER A 185 4.22 -12.91 12.70
N ILE A 186 5.44 -12.99 12.19
CA ILE A 186 6.42 -11.90 12.19
C ILE A 186 7.04 -11.78 10.81
N SER A 187 7.33 -10.55 10.39
CA SER A 187 8.07 -10.29 9.17
C SER A 187 9.05 -9.15 9.31
N ALA A 188 10.07 -9.19 8.46
CA ALA A 188 10.99 -8.08 8.27
C ALA A 188 11.18 -7.84 6.78
N ALA A 189 11.36 -6.57 6.40
CA ALA A 189 11.58 -6.18 5.01
C ALA A 189 12.49 -4.96 4.93
N TYR A 190 13.21 -4.86 3.82
CA TYR A 190 14.02 -3.71 3.44
C TYR A 190 13.77 -3.39 1.97
N ASP A 191 13.57 -2.10 1.67
CA ASP A 191 13.50 -1.57 0.32
C ASP A 191 14.42 -0.36 0.17
N GLN A 192 15.12 -0.28 -0.96
CA GLN A 192 15.86 0.89 -1.40
C GLN A 192 15.40 1.28 -2.80
N LEU A 193 15.16 2.57 -2.98
CA LEU A 193 14.90 3.20 -4.26
C LEU A 193 15.93 4.31 -4.47
N ASN A 194 16.45 4.43 -5.67
CA ASN A 194 17.38 5.48 -6.08
C ASN A 194 16.66 6.43 -7.07
N PRO A 195 15.83 7.39 -6.57
CA PRO A 195 15.06 8.27 -7.44
C PRO A 195 15.98 9.02 -8.40
N GLN A 196 15.52 9.15 -9.65
CA GLN A 196 16.23 9.97 -10.64
C GLN A 196 16.28 11.41 -10.17
N ALA A 197 17.42 12.02 -10.35
CA ALA A 197 17.63 13.43 -10.13
C ALA A 197 17.59 14.19 -11.45
N GLY A 198 16.58 14.99 -11.63
CA GLY A 198 16.47 15.94 -12.76
C GLY A 198 16.92 15.36 -14.12
N THR A 199 17.77 16.11 -14.83
CA THR A 199 18.37 15.73 -16.11
C THR A 199 19.77 15.09 -15.97
N GLY A 200 20.32 15.02 -14.76
CA GLY A 200 21.67 14.50 -14.49
C GLY A 200 21.74 12.97 -14.39
N THR A 201 22.96 12.47 -14.24
CA THR A 201 23.27 11.05 -13.93
C THR A 201 23.17 10.74 -12.44
N GLY A 202 22.96 11.75 -11.60
CA GLY A 202 22.82 11.62 -10.16
C GLY A 202 21.53 10.88 -9.78
N SER A 203 21.51 10.34 -8.58
CA SER A 203 20.30 9.79 -7.98
C SER A 203 20.28 10.10 -6.49
N GLY A 204 19.11 10.45 -5.98
CA GLY A 204 18.86 10.42 -4.55
C GLY A 204 18.83 8.98 -4.03
N ARG A 205 18.56 8.84 -2.73
CA ARG A 205 18.37 7.52 -2.12
C ARG A 205 17.19 7.57 -1.17
N THR A 206 16.28 6.63 -1.29
CA THR A 206 15.19 6.39 -0.35
C THR A 206 15.34 4.98 0.19
N GLN A 207 15.39 4.83 1.50
CA GLN A 207 15.61 3.56 2.19
C GLN A 207 14.54 3.38 3.26
N TYR A 208 13.99 2.18 3.33
CA TYR A 208 13.07 1.76 4.37
C TYR A 208 13.48 0.39 4.91
N ALA A 209 13.45 0.23 6.23
CA ALA A 209 13.59 -1.05 6.91
C ALA A 209 12.43 -1.20 7.87
N GLY A 210 11.80 -2.35 7.92
CA GLY A 210 10.63 -2.56 8.77
C GLY A 210 10.56 -3.96 9.37
N ILE A 211 9.91 -4.02 10.52
CA ILE A 211 9.53 -5.26 11.20
C ILE A 211 8.06 -5.13 11.61
N ALA A 212 7.30 -6.20 11.45
CA ALA A 212 5.89 -6.23 11.81
C ALA A 212 5.49 -7.59 12.34
N THR A 213 4.50 -7.60 13.23
CA THR A 213 3.96 -8.82 13.82
C THR A 213 2.45 -8.73 13.94
N ASN A 214 1.78 -9.87 13.87
CA ASN A 214 0.41 -10.02 14.31
C ASN A 214 0.27 -11.28 15.18
N TYR A 215 -0.77 -11.27 16.01
CA TYR A 215 -1.15 -12.41 16.84
C TYR A 215 -2.67 -12.56 16.85
N VAL A 216 -3.14 -13.75 16.52
CA VAL A 216 -4.57 -14.11 16.55
C VAL A 216 -4.91 -14.69 17.92
N ALA A 217 -5.80 -14.03 18.66
CA ALA A 217 -6.25 -14.41 19.99
C ALA A 217 -7.78 -14.55 20.00
N GLY A 218 -8.30 -15.71 19.63
CA GLY A 218 -9.73 -15.92 19.48
C GLY A 218 -10.35 -14.97 18.44
N PRO A 219 -11.32 -14.12 18.79
CA PRO A 219 -11.94 -13.18 17.86
C PRO A 219 -11.08 -11.93 17.57
N ALA A 220 -9.95 -11.77 18.28
CA ALA A 220 -9.08 -10.61 18.15
C ALA A 220 -7.83 -10.94 17.32
N THR A 221 -7.44 -10.05 16.43
CA THR A 221 -6.10 -10.01 15.83
C THR A 221 -5.42 -8.72 16.25
N LEU A 222 -4.28 -8.84 16.89
CA LEU A 222 -3.44 -7.73 17.34
C LEU A 222 -2.35 -7.47 16.33
N PHE A 223 -2.02 -6.20 16.10
CA PHE A 223 -0.98 -5.76 15.16
C PHE A 223 0.00 -4.83 15.84
N ALA A 224 1.28 -5.00 15.55
CA ALA A 224 2.33 -4.05 15.91
C ALA A 224 3.41 -4.03 14.83
N ALA A 225 3.90 -2.84 14.49
CA ALA A 225 4.94 -2.72 13.50
C ALA A 225 5.75 -1.43 13.65
N TYR A 226 6.93 -1.47 13.09
CA TYR A 226 7.90 -0.40 13.06
C TYR A 226 8.53 -0.31 11.68
N ARG A 227 8.73 0.90 11.17
CA ARG A 227 9.48 1.19 9.96
C ARG A 227 10.45 2.35 10.21
N TRP A 228 11.72 2.13 9.98
CA TRP A 228 12.74 3.15 9.82
C TRP A 228 12.77 3.65 8.39
N GLY A 229 12.90 4.98 8.20
CA GLY A 229 13.00 5.61 6.90
C GLY A 229 14.10 6.65 6.81
N ARG A 230 14.73 6.74 5.62
CA ARG A 230 15.71 7.76 5.27
C ARG A 230 15.60 8.12 3.80
N LYS A 231 15.60 9.42 3.52
CA LYS A 231 15.72 9.95 2.16
C LYS A 231 16.93 10.87 2.09
N GLU A 232 17.70 10.73 1.03
CA GLU A 232 18.87 11.54 0.73
C GLU A 232 18.72 12.18 -0.65
N ASP A 233 19.30 13.37 -0.81
CA ASP A 233 19.46 14.01 -2.12
C ASP A 233 20.62 13.38 -2.91
N GLU A 234 20.88 13.92 -4.12
CA GLU A 234 21.97 13.48 -4.99
C GLU A 234 23.36 13.63 -4.39
N ALA A 235 23.54 14.56 -3.47
CA ALA A 235 24.79 14.79 -2.77
C ALA A 235 24.96 13.91 -1.51
N GLY A 236 24.02 12.99 -1.28
CA GLY A 236 23.98 12.12 -0.10
C GLY A 236 23.57 12.84 1.19
N ARG A 237 23.04 14.07 1.10
CA ARG A 237 22.59 14.82 2.28
C ARG A 237 21.21 14.31 2.70
N PRO A 238 21.01 13.99 3.99
CA PRO A 238 19.73 13.53 4.45
C PRO A 238 18.65 14.62 4.34
N ILE A 239 17.58 14.35 3.59
CA ILE A 239 16.41 15.22 3.43
C ILE A 239 15.35 14.87 4.49
N THR A 240 15.09 13.57 4.66
CA THR A 240 14.10 13.06 5.63
C THR A 240 14.70 11.90 6.39
N ARG A 241 14.43 11.84 7.67
CA ARG A 241 14.67 10.67 8.53
C ARG A 241 13.54 10.56 9.52
N ASP A 242 12.94 9.39 9.63
CA ASP A 242 11.79 9.14 10.48
C ASP A 242 11.73 7.70 10.99
N ASN A 243 10.97 7.52 12.07
CA ASN A 243 10.63 6.22 12.64
C ASN A 243 9.10 6.14 12.72
N PHE A 244 8.52 5.31 11.90
CA PHE A 244 7.07 5.18 11.82
C PHE A 244 6.61 3.92 12.56
N TRP A 245 5.63 4.10 13.45
CA TRP A 245 5.05 3.05 14.27
C TRP A 245 3.57 2.92 13.97
N TRP A 246 3.08 1.69 13.95
CA TRP A 246 1.64 1.47 13.96
C TRP A 246 1.29 0.26 14.80
N THR A 247 0.10 0.34 15.37
CA THR A 247 -0.52 -0.74 16.13
C THR A 247 -2.01 -0.74 15.88
N GLY A 248 -2.66 -1.86 16.14
CA GLY A 248 -4.10 -1.94 16.02
C GLY A 248 -4.65 -3.26 16.51
N VAL A 249 -5.97 -3.28 16.59
CA VAL A 249 -6.76 -4.47 16.89
C VAL A 249 -7.86 -4.59 15.86
N ARG A 250 -8.02 -5.78 15.31
CA ARG A 250 -9.20 -6.20 14.55
C ARG A 250 -9.96 -7.19 15.42
N TYR A 251 -11.24 -6.91 15.67
CA TYR A 251 -12.07 -7.73 16.56
C TYR A 251 -13.37 -8.14 15.85
N GLU A 252 -13.60 -9.43 15.77
CA GLU A 252 -14.83 -10.01 15.20
C GLU A 252 -15.93 -9.95 16.25
N LEU A 253 -16.77 -8.86 16.20
CA LEU A 253 -17.91 -8.69 17.09
C LEU A 253 -18.98 -9.76 16.84
N THR A 254 -19.20 -10.09 15.57
CA THR A 254 -20.04 -11.18 15.09
C THR A 254 -19.42 -11.75 13.82
N GLN A 255 -19.98 -12.83 13.26
CA GLN A 255 -19.56 -13.35 11.96
C GLN A 255 -19.69 -12.35 10.80
N ALA A 256 -20.59 -11.36 10.93
CA ALA A 256 -20.83 -10.35 9.90
C ALA A 256 -20.23 -8.97 10.24
N LEU A 257 -19.95 -8.66 11.50
CA LEU A 257 -19.52 -7.35 11.96
C LEU A 257 -18.11 -7.41 12.58
N VAL A 258 -17.20 -6.64 12.00
CA VAL A 258 -15.82 -6.52 12.46
C VAL A 258 -15.54 -5.07 12.85
N PHE A 259 -14.97 -4.88 14.03
CA PHE A 259 -14.38 -3.61 14.47
C PHE A 259 -12.88 -3.63 14.23
N THR A 260 -12.32 -2.51 13.76
CA THR A 260 -10.86 -2.32 13.68
C THR A 260 -10.49 -0.97 14.24
N GLY A 261 -9.67 -0.96 15.28
CA GLY A 261 -9.02 0.23 15.82
C GLY A 261 -7.55 0.26 15.45
N ALA A 262 -7.03 1.41 15.04
CA ALA A 262 -5.63 1.56 14.64
C ALA A 262 -5.05 2.91 15.10
N PHE A 263 -3.77 2.90 15.42
CA PHE A 263 -2.99 4.07 15.79
C PHE A 263 -1.67 4.09 15.02
N TYR A 264 -1.32 5.28 14.53
CA TYR A 264 -0.14 5.54 13.70
C TYR A 264 0.61 6.73 14.28
N TYR A 265 1.94 6.60 14.40
CA TYR A 265 2.81 7.66 14.92
C TYR A 265 4.08 7.74 14.10
N ASP A 266 4.43 8.95 13.65
CA ASP A 266 5.65 9.20 12.93
C ASP A 266 6.60 10.07 13.77
N ASP A 267 7.68 9.48 14.24
CA ASP A 267 8.74 10.15 14.98
C ASP A 267 9.74 10.73 13.98
N VAL A 268 9.43 11.94 13.51
CA VAL A 268 10.22 12.64 12.49
C VAL A 268 11.50 13.19 13.13
N LYS A 269 12.64 12.64 12.73
CA LYS A 269 13.98 13.08 13.20
C LYS A 269 14.58 14.18 12.34
N LYS A 270 14.19 14.25 11.05
CA LYS A 270 14.63 15.26 10.11
C LYS A 270 13.60 15.46 9.01
N SER A 271 13.32 16.69 8.67
CA SER A 271 12.50 17.06 7.51
C SER A 271 13.07 18.33 6.89
N CYS A 272 13.66 18.22 5.70
CA CYS A 272 14.26 19.33 4.98
C CYS A 272 13.66 19.38 3.57
N GLY A 273 13.07 20.53 3.22
CA GLY A 273 12.80 20.93 1.85
C GLY A 273 13.90 21.88 1.37
N THR A 274 13.55 23.10 0.98
CA THR A 274 14.50 24.19 0.71
C THR A 274 15.22 24.66 1.98
N SER A 275 14.59 24.47 3.15
CA SER A 275 15.16 24.67 4.49
C SER A 275 14.77 23.52 5.41
N CYS A 276 15.60 23.25 6.42
CA CYS A 276 15.25 22.26 7.44
C CYS A 276 14.33 22.91 8.49
N MET A 277 13.21 22.29 8.76
CA MET A 277 12.27 22.72 9.79
C MET A 277 12.44 21.86 11.06
N ASN A 278 12.06 22.41 12.20
CA ASN A 278 11.93 21.61 13.41
C ASN A 278 10.86 20.54 13.17
N PRO A 279 11.18 19.26 13.37
CA PRO A 279 10.24 18.20 13.13
C PRO A 279 9.06 18.31 14.11
N VAL A 280 7.88 18.10 13.56
CA VAL A 280 6.65 17.93 14.34
C VAL A 280 6.18 16.50 14.09
N ASN A 281 5.95 15.77 15.16
CA ASN A 281 5.59 14.35 15.06
C ASN A 281 4.08 14.21 14.77
N PRO A 282 3.69 13.77 13.57
CA PRO A 282 2.31 13.50 13.26
C PRO A 282 1.84 12.18 13.88
N TRP A 283 0.57 12.12 14.23
CA TRP A 283 -0.08 10.88 14.59
C TRP A 283 -1.53 10.85 14.13
N GLN A 284 -2.05 9.66 13.94
CA GLN A 284 -3.43 9.43 13.54
C GLN A 284 -4.00 8.24 14.28
N ALA A 285 -5.25 8.38 14.75
CA ALA A 285 -6.06 7.25 15.22
C ALA A 285 -7.25 7.06 14.29
N SER A 286 -7.63 5.82 14.04
CA SER A 286 -8.80 5.49 13.23
C SER A 286 -9.58 4.31 13.80
N ALA A 287 -10.89 4.35 13.63
CA ALA A 287 -11.82 3.30 14.02
C ALA A 287 -12.73 2.97 12.83
N LEU A 288 -12.84 1.71 12.50
CA LEU A 288 -13.61 1.19 11.39
C LEU A 288 -14.59 0.11 11.87
N LEU A 289 -15.84 0.20 11.46
CA LEU A 289 -16.83 -0.86 11.52
C LEU A 289 -17.09 -1.37 10.10
N ASP A 290 -16.92 -2.66 9.88
CA ASP A 290 -17.13 -3.32 8.60
C ASP A 290 -18.23 -4.40 8.75
N TYR A 291 -19.37 -4.20 8.09
CA TYR A 291 -20.52 -5.09 8.12
C TYR A 291 -20.69 -5.83 6.79
N SER A 292 -20.51 -7.13 6.80
CA SER A 292 -20.63 -7.99 5.64
C SER A 292 -22.09 -8.28 5.32
N LEU A 293 -22.62 -7.73 4.22
CA LEU A 293 -23.91 -8.09 3.65
C LEU A 293 -23.85 -9.45 2.93
N SER A 294 -22.68 -9.76 2.37
CA SER A 294 -22.37 -11.02 1.70
C SER A 294 -20.87 -11.27 1.71
N LYS A 295 -20.42 -12.41 1.13
CA LYS A 295 -18.97 -12.70 0.94
C LYS A 295 -18.24 -11.64 0.08
N ARG A 296 -18.98 -10.83 -0.69
CA ARG A 296 -18.44 -9.88 -1.65
C ARG A 296 -18.77 -8.42 -1.33
N THR A 297 -19.84 -8.16 -0.60
CA THR A 297 -20.36 -6.81 -0.36
C THR A 297 -20.37 -6.47 1.11
N ASN A 298 -19.79 -5.32 1.45
CA ASN A 298 -19.69 -4.78 2.80
C ASN A 298 -20.26 -3.36 2.86
N LEU A 299 -20.95 -3.04 3.95
CA LEU A 299 -21.16 -1.66 4.40
C LEU A 299 -20.12 -1.33 5.44
N TYR A 300 -19.65 -0.10 5.47
CA TYR A 300 -18.69 0.31 6.49
C TYR A 300 -18.94 1.72 7.00
N ALA A 301 -18.49 1.96 8.23
CA ALA A 301 -18.38 3.29 8.82
C ALA A 301 -16.98 3.46 9.39
N VAL A 302 -16.37 4.61 9.15
CA VAL A 302 -15.03 4.91 9.64
C VAL A 302 -14.97 6.31 10.22
N ALA A 303 -14.23 6.46 11.31
CA ALA A 303 -13.87 7.75 11.90
C ALA A 303 -12.36 7.79 12.12
N ALA A 304 -11.72 8.90 11.78
CA ALA A 304 -10.31 9.09 11.99
C ALA A 304 -9.99 10.51 12.44
N TYR A 305 -8.94 10.64 13.26
CA TYR A 305 -8.41 11.89 13.75
C TYR A 305 -6.90 11.93 13.56
N ALA A 306 -6.42 12.96 12.86
CA ALA A 306 -5.00 13.24 12.69
C ALA A 306 -4.60 14.50 13.46
N LYS A 307 -3.39 14.47 14.03
CA LYS A 307 -2.78 15.59 14.75
C LYS A 307 -1.40 15.86 14.23
N ASN A 308 -1.03 17.14 14.16
CA ASN A 308 0.22 17.65 13.61
C ASN A 308 0.43 17.32 12.12
N ALA A 309 -0.60 16.84 11.44
CA ALA A 309 -0.67 16.63 10.01
C ALA A 309 -2.12 16.68 9.54
N ALA A 310 -2.33 16.82 8.25
CA ALA A 310 -3.61 16.52 7.62
C ALA A 310 -3.92 15.01 7.75
N MET A 311 -5.19 14.65 7.53
CA MET A 311 -5.62 13.26 7.47
C MET A 311 -4.70 12.46 6.54
N ASN A 312 -4.41 11.23 6.94
CA ASN A 312 -3.55 10.31 6.19
C ASN A 312 -2.16 10.92 5.85
N PHE A 313 -1.67 11.83 6.72
CA PHE A 313 -0.43 12.59 6.59
C PHE A 313 -0.31 13.33 5.25
N GLY A 314 -1.45 13.82 4.74
CA GLY A 314 -1.56 14.56 3.49
C GLY A 314 -1.77 13.69 2.23
N PHE A 315 -1.74 12.37 2.36
CA PHE A 315 -2.03 11.49 1.23
C PHE A 315 -3.52 11.53 0.85
N GLY A 316 -3.84 11.35 -0.44
CA GLY A 316 -5.23 11.35 -0.91
C GLY A 316 -5.87 12.75 -1.01
N GLY A 317 -5.06 13.80 -1.06
CA GLY A 317 -5.52 15.18 -1.26
C GLY A 317 -6.03 15.86 0.01
N TYR A 318 -5.67 15.33 1.18
CA TYR A 318 -5.92 16.00 2.44
C TYR A 318 -4.87 17.09 2.69
N THR A 319 -5.33 18.28 3.08
CA THR A 319 -4.50 19.42 3.45
C THR A 319 -5.08 20.09 4.69
N LEU A 320 -4.25 20.74 5.49
CA LEU A 320 -4.69 21.54 6.65
C LEU A 320 -4.86 23.01 6.26
N ALA A 321 -5.94 23.61 6.76
CA ALA A 321 -6.11 25.06 6.70
C ALA A 321 -4.99 25.77 7.50
N PRO A 322 -4.59 26.98 7.12
CA PRO A 322 -3.61 27.77 7.84
C PRO A 322 -3.96 27.89 9.34
N GLY A 323 -2.96 27.71 10.19
CA GLY A 323 -3.13 27.76 11.65
C GLY A 323 -3.80 26.53 12.29
N LYS A 324 -4.25 25.57 11.51
CA LYS A 324 -4.77 24.29 12.02
C LYS A 324 -3.67 23.24 12.09
N ASN A 325 -3.76 22.36 13.07
CA ASN A 325 -2.80 21.29 13.31
C ASN A 325 -3.49 19.93 13.57
N SER A 326 -4.77 19.83 13.25
CA SER A 326 -5.52 18.59 13.38
C SER A 326 -6.64 18.53 12.35
N GLN A 327 -7.06 17.31 12.02
CA GLN A 327 -8.14 17.06 11.09
C GLN A 327 -8.94 15.83 11.54
N THR A 328 -10.25 15.90 11.39
CA THR A 328 -11.17 14.77 11.65
C THR A 328 -11.86 14.43 10.35
N ALA A 329 -11.98 13.15 10.06
CA ALA A 329 -12.80 12.64 8.97
C ALA A 329 -13.73 11.54 9.48
N VAL A 330 -14.95 11.53 8.94
CA VAL A 330 -15.95 10.49 9.19
C VAL A 330 -16.57 10.10 7.86
N ALA A 331 -16.70 8.82 7.60
CA ALA A 331 -17.32 8.35 6.36
C ALA A 331 -18.18 7.12 6.58
N ILE A 332 -19.18 6.99 5.73
CA ILE A 332 -19.94 5.75 5.53
C ILE A 332 -19.88 5.36 4.07
N GLY A 333 -19.77 4.07 3.80
CA GLY A 333 -19.58 3.62 2.43
C GLY A 333 -20.02 2.17 2.19
N ILE A 334 -19.93 1.81 0.92
CA ILE A 334 -20.20 0.48 0.43
C ILE A 334 -19.05 0.00 -0.44
N ARG A 335 -18.66 -1.24 -0.25
CA ARG A 335 -17.63 -1.90 -1.06
C ARG A 335 -18.16 -3.21 -1.59
N THR A 336 -17.98 -3.46 -2.88
CA THR A 336 -18.26 -4.76 -3.49
C THR A 336 -17.06 -5.30 -4.27
N LYS A 337 -16.90 -6.62 -4.26
CA LYS A 337 -15.85 -7.36 -4.98
C LYS A 337 -16.49 -8.26 -6.02
N PHE A 338 -15.87 -8.42 -7.17
CA PHE A 338 -16.36 -9.32 -8.24
C PHE A 338 -15.22 -10.13 -8.87
#